data_294f59e5c3d26db9fd5d9cbd4d64faf9
#
_entry.id   294f59e5c3d26db9fd5d9cbd4d64faf9
#
_cell.length_a   1.000
_cell.length_b   1.000
_cell.length_c   1.000
_cell.angle_alpha   90.00
_cell.angle_beta   90.00
_cell.angle_gamma   90.00
#
_symmetry.space_group_name_H-M   'P 1'
#
loop_
_entity.id
_entity.type
_entity.pdbx_description
1 polymer ?
#
loop_
_entity_poly.entity_id
_entity_poly.type
_entity_poly.pdbx_seq_one_letter_code
_entity_poly.pdbx_strand_id
1 'polypeptide(L)'
;MSGKTTSNTFEHKFSFYDLFELQKENQQKMLELGKYHEFKSPGTNAVPIDDVKLMSYHIQQLMSEIGEVLDADKRWKNFRNLKYDKDAKLEEIADCFIVLMNIAMFSGFDGDQVADAIAKKALEVYERLSNE
;
A
#
# COMPACT_ATOMS: atom_id res chain seq x y z
N MET A 1 6.11 -2.17 -18.07
CA MET A 1 5.34 -2.09 -18.95
C MET A 1 5.07 -0.96 -19.54
N SER A 2 5.02 -0.78 -19.71
CA SER A 2 4.59 -0.19 -20.10
C SER A 2 3.96 0.18 -20.66
N GLY A 3 3.73 0.45 -20.88
CA GLY A 3 3.02 0.65 -21.21
C GLY A 3 2.40 1.01 -21.82
N LYS A 4 2.10 1.24 -22.42
CA LYS A 4 1.16 1.26 -22.66
C LYS A 4 0.36 0.59 -22.72
N THR A 5 0.17 0.38 -23.03
CA THR A 5 -0.82 -0.25 -22.98
C THR A 5 -1.29 -0.50 -22.07
N THR A 6 -0.92 -0.03 -21.68
CA THR A 6 -1.24 -0.35 -20.52
C THR A 6 -2.57 -0.09 -20.04
N SER A 7 -3.26 0.87 -20.50
CA SER A 7 -4.62 1.12 -20.07
C SER A 7 -5.54 -0.07 -20.32
N ASN A 8 -5.32 -0.83 -21.35
CA ASN A 8 -6.11 -2.02 -21.60
C ASN A 8 -5.93 -3.10 -20.56
N THR A 9 -4.81 -3.11 -19.88
CA THR A 9 -4.54 -4.05 -18.82
C THR A 9 -5.53 -3.91 -17.67
N PHE A 10 -6.13 -2.73 -17.51
CA PHE A 10 -7.01 -2.44 -16.40
C PHE A 10 -8.45 -2.22 -16.82
N GLU A 11 -8.90 -2.84 -17.92
CA GLU A 11 -10.29 -2.75 -18.34
C GLU A 11 -11.22 -3.36 -17.32
N HIS A 12 -10.85 -4.51 -16.76
CA HIS A 12 -11.62 -5.09 -15.67
C HIS A 12 -11.10 -4.55 -14.34
N LYS A 13 -11.98 -4.42 -13.40
CA LYS A 13 -11.64 -3.86 -12.10
C LYS A 13 -11.18 -4.95 -11.16
N PHE A 14 -10.14 -4.65 -10.42
CA PHE A 14 -9.70 -5.52 -9.33
C PHE A 14 -10.55 -5.24 -8.10
N SER A 15 -10.99 -6.28 -7.41
CA SER A 15 -11.56 -6.13 -6.08
C SER A 15 -10.44 -5.83 -5.09
N PHE A 16 -10.78 -5.34 -3.91
CA PHE A 16 -9.79 -5.14 -2.86
C PHE A 16 -9.11 -6.47 -2.50
N TYR A 17 -9.89 -7.56 -2.48
CA TYR A 17 -9.34 -8.88 -2.23
C TYR A 17 -8.29 -9.26 -3.28
N ASP A 18 -8.58 -9.04 -4.56
CA ASP A 18 -7.65 -9.37 -5.65
C ASP A 18 -6.34 -8.60 -5.52
N LEU A 19 -6.43 -7.32 -5.21
CA LEU A 19 -5.23 -6.48 -5.03
C LEU A 19 -4.39 -6.99 -3.85
N PHE A 20 -5.06 -7.35 -2.77
CA PHE A 20 -4.38 -7.83 -1.58
C PHE A 20 -3.66 -9.16 -1.85
N GLU A 21 -4.32 -10.07 -2.57
CA GLU A 21 -3.72 -11.37 -2.93
C GLU A 21 -2.54 -11.19 -3.89
N LEU A 22 -2.65 -10.27 -4.83
CA LEU A 22 -1.53 -9.97 -5.73
C LEU A 22 -0.33 -9.44 -4.94
N GLN A 23 -0.57 -8.54 -4.00
CA GLN A 23 0.51 -7.99 -3.19
C GLN A 23 1.12 -9.06 -2.29
N LYS A 24 0.33 -9.99 -1.81
CA LYS A 24 0.82 -11.12 -1.05
C LYS A 24 1.77 -11.99 -1.88
N GLU A 25 1.44 -12.22 -3.14
CA GLU A 25 2.31 -12.94 -4.06
C GLU A 25 3.62 -12.18 -4.30
N ASN A 26 3.53 -10.86 -4.43
CA ASN A 26 4.73 -10.03 -4.60
C ASN A 26 5.66 -10.15 -3.39
N GLN A 27 5.11 -10.13 -2.18
CA GLN A 27 5.90 -10.28 -0.97
C GLN A 27 6.53 -11.68 -0.89
N GLN A 28 5.80 -12.70 -1.29
CA GLN A 28 6.33 -14.05 -1.34
C GLN A 28 7.51 -14.14 -2.30
N LYS A 29 7.41 -13.53 -3.45
CA LYS A 29 8.52 -13.48 -4.42
C LYS A 29 9.73 -12.76 -3.86
N MET A 30 9.50 -11.68 -3.14
CA MET A 30 10.60 -10.93 -2.52
C MET A 30 11.36 -11.79 -1.50
N LEU A 31 10.63 -12.59 -0.72
CA LEU A 31 11.26 -13.54 0.21
C LEU A 31 12.07 -14.60 -0.54
N GLU A 32 11.49 -15.16 -1.60
CA GLU A 32 12.15 -16.20 -2.40
C GLU A 32 13.41 -15.68 -3.08
N LEU A 33 13.39 -14.40 -3.49
CA LEU A 33 14.54 -13.76 -4.13
C LEU A 33 15.57 -13.23 -3.13
N GLY A 34 15.35 -13.45 -1.84
CA GLY A 34 16.26 -13.00 -0.80
C GLY A 34 16.31 -11.49 -0.60
N LYS A 35 15.24 -10.77 -0.98
CA LYS A 35 15.21 -9.31 -0.85
C LYS A 35 15.10 -8.87 0.60
N TYR A 36 14.57 -9.73 1.46
CA TYR A 36 14.49 -9.46 2.90
C TYR A 36 15.59 -10.23 3.61
N HIS A 37 16.81 -9.76 3.52
CA HIS A 37 17.99 -10.47 4.04
C HIS A 37 17.92 -10.81 5.52
N GLU A 38 17.29 -9.96 6.32
CA GLU A 38 17.19 -10.13 7.76
C GLU A 38 15.93 -10.86 8.21
N PHE A 39 14.99 -11.10 7.29
CA PHE A 39 13.68 -11.62 7.63
C PHE A 39 13.40 -12.94 6.93
N LYS A 40 14.38 -13.80 6.87
CA LYS A 40 14.22 -15.08 6.21
C LYS A 40 13.24 -15.96 6.98
N SER A 41 12.30 -16.50 6.24
CA SER A 41 11.37 -17.47 6.78
C SER A 41 12.09 -18.83 6.77
N PRO A 42 12.53 -19.36 7.92
CA PRO A 42 13.34 -20.58 7.91
C PRO A 42 12.52 -21.79 7.45
N GLY A 43 12.95 -22.36 6.34
CA GLY A 43 12.39 -23.61 5.85
C GLY A 43 10.99 -23.54 5.27
N THR A 44 10.42 -22.36 5.10
CA THR A 44 9.10 -22.21 4.49
C THR A 44 9.09 -21.02 3.55
N ASN A 45 8.13 -21.03 2.60
CA ASN A 45 7.91 -19.88 1.71
C ASN A 45 6.78 -18.98 2.23
N ALA A 46 6.38 -19.15 3.48
CA ALA A 46 5.33 -18.36 4.05
C ALA A 46 5.83 -16.95 4.40
N VAL A 47 5.01 -15.95 4.17
CA VAL A 47 5.30 -14.59 4.59
C VAL A 47 5.33 -14.56 6.12
N PRO A 48 6.40 -14.02 6.74
CA PRO A 48 6.46 -13.93 8.21
C PRO A 48 5.32 -13.06 8.75
N ILE A 49 4.69 -13.49 9.82
CA ILE A 49 3.58 -12.79 10.47
C ILE A 49 4.02 -12.43 11.88
N ASP A 50 3.62 -11.23 12.31
CA ASP A 50 3.93 -10.70 13.64
C ASP A 50 5.43 -10.56 13.94
N ASP A 51 6.21 -10.37 12.89
CA ASP A 51 7.62 -10.06 13.05
C ASP A 51 7.78 -8.56 13.33
N VAL A 52 8.25 -8.24 14.53
CA VAL A 52 8.35 -6.85 14.98
C VAL A 52 9.32 -6.03 14.13
N LYS A 53 10.43 -6.63 13.71
CA LYS A 53 11.41 -5.91 12.88
C LYS A 53 10.87 -5.65 11.49
N LEU A 54 10.21 -6.64 10.91
CA LEU A 54 9.62 -6.51 9.59
C LEU A 54 8.50 -5.47 9.61
N MET A 55 7.69 -5.48 10.66
CA MET A 55 6.65 -4.48 10.85
C MET A 55 7.23 -3.08 10.95
N SER A 56 8.25 -2.91 11.76
CA SER A 56 8.93 -1.62 11.92
C SER A 56 9.49 -1.11 10.60
N TYR A 57 10.09 -2.01 9.81
CA TYR A 57 10.60 -1.68 8.49
C TYR A 57 9.48 -1.12 7.59
N HIS A 58 8.35 -1.80 7.55
CA HIS A 58 7.25 -1.36 6.69
C HIS A 58 6.59 -0.07 7.17
N ILE A 59 6.53 0.16 8.47
CA ILE A 59 6.03 1.43 9.01
C ILE A 59 6.96 2.58 8.60
N GLN A 60 8.26 2.37 8.71
CA GLN A 60 9.23 3.38 8.27
C GLN A 60 9.13 3.62 6.76
N GLN A 61 8.93 2.56 6.00
CA GLN A 61 8.74 2.69 4.56
C GLN A 61 7.48 3.49 4.23
N LEU A 62 6.39 3.28 4.98
CA LEU A 62 5.17 4.06 4.77
C LEU A 62 5.43 5.55 4.99
N MET A 63 6.17 5.89 6.04
CA MET A 63 6.51 7.29 6.31
C MET A 63 7.30 7.90 5.16
N SER A 64 8.23 7.13 4.59
CA SER A 64 9.01 7.56 3.43
C SER A 64 8.11 7.77 2.20
N GLU A 65 7.19 6.85 1.94
CA GLU A 65 6.28 6.95 0.80
C GLU A 65 5.34 8.15 0.92
N ILE A 66 4.88 8.44 2.14
CA ILE A 66 4.07 9.64 2.38
C ILE A 66 4.87 10.91 2.05
N GLY A 67 6.15 10.94 2.40
CA GLY A 67 7.02 12.03 2.04
C GLY A 67 7.15 12.21 0.53
N GLU A 68 7.16 11.11 -0.22
CA GLU A 68 7.22 11.17 -1.67
C GLU A 68 5.94 11.72 -2.30
N VAL A 69 4.78 11.51 -1.66
CA VAL A 69 3.55 12.16 -2.10
C VAL A 69 3.69 13.68 -2.00
N LEU A 70 4.27 14.17 -0.92
CA LEU A 70 4.56 15.61 -0.78
C LEU A 70 5.52 16.10 -1.86
N ASP A 71 6.55 15.32 -2.16
CA ASP A 71 7.53 15.70 -3.17
C ASP A 71 6.96 15.68 -4.58
N ALA A 72 5.98 14.84 -4.85
CA ALA A 72 5.32 14.79 -6.15
C ALA A 72 4.41 16.00 -6.38
N ASP A 73 3.89 16.60 -5.30
CA ASP A 73 3.06 17.78 -5.38
C ASP A 73 3.69 18.90 -4.56
N LYS A 74 4.51 19.70 -5.19
CA LYS A 74 5.25 20.76 -4.50
C LYS A 74 4.49 22.07 -4.37
N ARG A 75 3.20 22.10 -4.70
CA ARG A 75 2.39 23.30 -4.59
C ARG A 75 2.25 23.81 -3.16
N TRP A 76 2.44 22.92 -2.17
CA TRP A 76 2.44 23.33 -0.77
C TRP A 76 3.59 24.29 -0.44
N LYS A 77 4.63 24.33 -1.30
CA LYS A 77 5.71 25.30 -1.17
C LYS A 77 5.25 26.62 -1.80
N ASN A 78 4.50 27.38 -1.06
CA ASN A 78 3.75 28.53 -1.58
C ASN A 78 4.62 29.70 -2.07
N PHE A 79 5.91 29.66 -1.84
CA PHE A 79 6.82 30.71 -2.32
C PHE A 79 7.44 30.37 -3.69
N ARG A 80 7.01 29.30 -4.32
CA ARG A 80 7.52 28.87 -5.62
C ARG A 80 6.38 28.49 -6.55
N ASN A 81 6.55 28.85 -7.82
CA ASN A 81 5.61 28.45 -8.85
C ASN A 81 6.07 27.10 -9.43
N LEU A 82 5.69 26.01 -8.80
CA LEU A 82 6.12 24.66 -9.18
C LEU A 82 5.00 23.94 -9.92
N LYS A 83 5.40 23.15 -10.90
CA LYS A 83 4.45 22.35 -11.68
C LYS A 83 3.89 21.20 -10.82
N TYR A 84 2.64 20.90 -11.08
CA TYR A 84 1.95 19.79 -10.47
C TYR A 84 1.82 18.66 -11.47
N ASP A 85 2.45 17.53 -11.18
CA ASP A 85 2.32 16.32 -11.97
C ASP A 85 1.32 15.40 -11.27
N LYS A 86 0.12 15.40 -11.77
CA LYS A 86 -0.99 14.64 -11.17
C LYS A 86 -0.77 13.13 -11.24
N ASP A 87 -0.20 12.66 -12.34
CA ASP A 87 0.04 11.24 -12.54
C ASP A 87 1.15 10.74 -11.61
N ALA A 88 2.21 11.52 -11.45
CA ALA A 88 3.27 11.18 -10.53
C ALA A 88 2.75 11.11 -9.09
N LYS A 89 1.88 12.04 -8.71
CA LYS A 89 1.28 12.04 -7.38
C LYS A 89 0.42 10.78 -7.17
N LEU A 90 -0.34 10.39 -8.18
CA LEU A 90 -1.19 9.19 -8.09
C LEU A 90 -0.34 7.94 -7.88
N GLU A 91 0.79 7.82 -8.58
CA GLU A 91 1.71 6.71 -8.39
C GLU A 91 2.24 6.64 -6.95
N GLU A 92 2.59 7.79 -6.38
CA GLU A 92 3.10 7.84 -5.01
C GLU A 92 2.01 7.50 -3.99
N ILE A 93 0.77 7.90 -4.26
CA ILE A 93 -0.36 7.50 -3.42
C ILE A 93 -0.57 5.99 -3.49
N ALA A 94 -0.47 5.42 -4.68
CA ALA A 94 -0.60 3.97 -4.86
C ALA A 94 0.48 3.23 -4.06
N ASP A 95 1.72 3.73 -4.04
CA ASP A 95 2.79 3.15 -3.26
C ASP A 95 2.46 3.13 -1.77
N CYS A 96 1.81 4.19 -1.26
CA CYS A 96 1.36 4.23 0.13
C CYS A 96 0.34 3.11 0.42
N PHE A 97 -0.62 2.90 -0.48
CA PHE A 97 -1.61 1.83 -0.30
C PHE A 97 -0.94 0.45 -0.32
N ILE A 98 0.04 0.25 -1.18
CA ILE A 98 0.77 -1.01 -1.23
C ILE A 98 1.48 -1.29 0.10
N VAL A 99 2.14 -0.29 0.67
CA VAL A 99 2.82 -0.47 1.95
C VAL A 99 1.81 -0.70 3.08
N LEU A 100 0.66 -0.03 3.05
CA LEU A 100 -0.40 -0.30 4.02
C LEU A 100 -0.90 -1.74 3.94
N MET A 101 -1.05 -2.27 2.74
CA MET A 101 -1.42 -3.68 2.57
C MET A 101 -0.35 -4.61 3.15
N ASN A 102 0.93 -4.27 2.96
CA ASN A 102 2.02 -5.03 3.57
C ASN A 102 1.91 -5.05 5.09
N ILE A 103 1.66 -3.89 5.70
CA ILE A 103 1.51 -3.78 7.14
C ILE A 103 0.37 -4.68 7.65
N ALA A 104 -0.78 -4.65 6.97
CA ALA A 104 -1.91 -5.48 7.34
C ALA A 104 -1.58 -6.97 7.18
N MET A 105 -0.94 -7.32 6.08
CA MET A 105 -0.56 -8.70 5.78
C MET A 105 0.39 -9.25 6.84
N PHE A 106 1.44 -8.49 7.16
CA PHE A 106 2.42 -8.93 8.16
C PHE A 106 1.87 -8.89 9.58
N SER A 107 0.71 -8.25 9.76
CA SER A 107 -0.03 -8.31 11.03
C SER A 107 -0.98 -9.51 11.10
N GLY A 108 -1.08 -10.29 10.03
CA GLY A 108 -1.89 -11.51 10.00
C GLY A 108 -3.32 -11.31 9.51
N PHE A 109 -3.62 -10.17 8.89
CA PHE A 109 -4.97 -9.90 8.37
C PHE A 109 -5.03 -10.21 6.88
N ASP A 110 -6.22 -10.62 6.42
CA ASP A 110 -6.46 -10.81 5.00
C ASP A 110 -7.21 -9.60 4.41
N GLY A 111 -7.40 -9.64 3.09
CA GLY A 111 -8.03 -8.51 2.40
C GLY A 111 -9.47 -8.26 2.81
N ASP A 112 -10.23 -9.32 3.09
CA ASP A 112 -11.62 -9.17 3.50
C ASP A 112 -11.73 -8.54 4.89
N GLN A 113 -10.87 -8.95 5.81
CA GLN A 113 -10.83 -8.36 7.15
C GLN A 113 -10.52 -6.87 7.10
N VAL A 114 -9.55 -6.49 6.26
CA VAL A 114 -9.16 -5.08 6.11
C VAL A 114 -10.27 -4.28 5.46
N ALA A 115 -10.88 -4.81 4.39
CA ALA A 115 -11.98 -4.13 3.71
C ALA A 115 -13.17 -3.92 4.64
N ASP A 116 -13.53 -4.93 5.43
CA ASP A 116 -14.63 -4.84 6.38
C ASP A 116 -14.34 -3.79 7.46
N ALA A 117 -13.11 -3.75 7.95
CA ALA A 117 -12.70 -2.76 8.96
C ALA A 117 -12.78 -1.34 8.40
N ILE A 118 -12.33 -1.14 7.16
CA ILE A 118 -12.39 0.17 6.51
C ILE A 118 -13.87 0.59 6.34
N ALA A 119 -14.70 -0.31 5.84
CA ALA A 119 -16.12 -0.03 5.63
C ALA A 119 -16.82 0.34 6.95
N LYS A 120 -16.55 -0.42 8.00
CA LYS A 120 -17.10 -0.15 9.32
C LYS A 120 -16.73 1.24 9.82
N LYS A 121 -15.46 1.60 9.70
CA LYS A 121 -15.00 2.92 10.14
C LYS A 121 -15.62 4.04 9.32
N ALA A 122 -15.72 3.86 8.01
CA ALA A 122 -16.31 4.87 7.14
C ALA A 122 -17.79 5.08 7.46
N LEU A 123 -18.51 4.00 7.73
CA LEU A 123 -19.92 4.09 8.11
C LEU A 123 -20.10 4.76 9.47
N GLU A 124 -19.25 4.47 10.43
CA GLU A 124 -19.29 5.14 11.74
C GLU A 124 -19.13 6.65 11.60
N VAL A 125 -18.20 7.08 10.75
CA VAL A 125 -17.99 8.50 10.48
C VAL A 125 -19.22 9.13 9.82
N TYR A 126 -19.78 8.43 8.82
CA TYR A 126 -20.98 8.90 8.14
C TYR A 126 -22.15 9.10 9.12
N GLU A 127 -22.40 8.11 9.98
CA GLU A 127 -23.48 8.19 10.97
C GLU A 127 -23.26 9.33 11.96
N ARG A 128 -22.03 9.49 12.44
CA ARG A 128 -21.72 10.58 13.37
C ARG A 128 -21.97 11.94 12.72
N LEU A 129 -21.54 12.13 11.48
CA LEU A 129 -21.74 13.39 10.77
C LEU A 129 -23.21 13.64 10.45
N SER A 130 -23.99 12.58 10.20
CA SER A 130 -25.41 12.72 9.91
C SER A 130 -26.23 13.14 11.12
N ASN A 131 -25.69 12.97 12.32
CA ASN A 131 -26.37 13.33 13.57
C ASN A 131 -25.95 14.68 14.13
N GLU A 132 -25.15 15.43 13.39
CA GLU A 132 -24.72 16.78 13.80
C GLU A 132 -25.64 17.87 13.30
#